data_bee37f4b33c471805e18cc6a5f164725
#
_entry.id   bee37f4b33c471805e18cc6a5f164725
#
_cell.length_a   1.000
_cell.length_b   1.000
_cell.length_c   1.000
_cell.angle_alpha   90.00
_cell.angle_beta   90.00
_cell.angle_gamma   90.00
#
_symmetry.space_group_name_H-M   'P 1'
#
loop_
_entity.id
_entity.type
_entity.pdbx_description
1 polymer ?
#
loop_
_entity_poly.entity_id
_entity_poly.type
_entity_poly.pdbx_seq_one_letter_code
_entity_poly.pdbx_strand_id
1 'polypeptide(L)'
;MFIIDLNYIVPLERLDAYMADHVKFLRKYYKLNVFVASGRKVPRTGGIILALADSKEDIENILKEDPFYSHKLAEFTITQFLTSQYHPELKELLKG
;
A
#
# COMPACT_ATOMS: atom_id res chain seq x y z
N MET A 1 3.87 9.50 -7.60
CA MET A 1 3.97 8.29 -6.77
C MET A 1 3.37 8.55 -5.39
N PHE A 2 2.87 7.52 -4.75
CA PHE A 2 2.27 7.63 -3.42
C PHE A 2 2.99 6.73 -2.44
N ILE A 3 3.18 7.23 -1.22
CA ILE A 3 3.61 6.41 -0.09
C ILE A 3 2.38 6.22 0.77
N ILE A 4 1.98 4.96 0.96
CA ILE A 4 0.87 4.60 1.84
C ILE A 4 1.49 4.05 3.11
N ASP A 5 1.32 4.77 4.21
CA ASP A 5 1.88 4.42 5.50
C ASP A 5 0.78 3.88 6.40
N LEU A 6 0.94 2.64 6.85
CA LEU A 6 0.00 1.96 7.73
C LEU A 6 0.58 1.88 9.14
N ASN A 7 -0.18 2.33 10.12
CA ASN A 7 0.16 2.14 11.54
C ASN A 7 -0.91 1.26 12.18
N TYR A 8 -0.51 0.12 12.71
CA TYR A 8 -1.44 -0.82 13.35
C TYR A 8 -2.01 -0.20 14.63
N ILE A 9 -3.33 -0.32 14.81
CA ILE A 9 -4.03 0.19 15.98
C ILE A 9 -4.74 -0.90 16.78
N VAL A 10 -4.45 -2.16 16.45
CA VAL A 10 -5.00 -3.34 17.13
C VAL A 10 -3.87 -4.33 17.42
N PRO A 11 -4.10 -5.32 18.31
CA PRO A 11 -3.09 -6.37 18.56
C PRO A 11 -2.79 -7.17 17.28
N LEU A 12 -1.54 -7.69 17.19
CA LEU A 12 -1.08 -8.41 16.00
C LEU A 12 -1.94 -9.64 15.67
N GLU A 13 -2.52 -10.29 16.67
CA GLU A 13 -3.40 -11.44 16.46
C GLU A 13 -4.60 -11.07 15.58
N ARG A 14 -5.14 -9.88 15.75
CA ARG A 14 -6.26 -9.41 14.95
C ARG A 14 -5.86 -9.12 13.51
N LEU A 15 -4.64 -8.60 13.32
CA LEU A 15 -4.10 -8.38 11.97
C LEU A 15 -3.87 -9.71 11.28
N ASP A 16 -3.28 -10.66 11.97
CA ASP A 16 -2.95 -11.96 11.39
C ASP A 16 -4.20 -12.71 10.92
N ALA A 17 -5.34 -12.49 11.56
CA ALA A 17 -6.61 -13.08 11.13
C ALA A 17 -7.03 -12.62 9.73
N TYR A 18 -6.59 -11.43 9.31
CA TYR A 18 -6.92 -10.86 7.99
C TYR A 18 -5.74 -10.84 7.03
N MET A 19 -4.59 -11.40 7.42
CA MET A 19 -3.37 -11.32 6.63
C MET A 19 -3.52 -11.95 5.25
N ALA A 20 -4.17 -13.10 5.14
CA ALA A 20 -4.34 -13.78 3.86
C ALA A 20 -5.12 -12.91 2.86
N ASP A 21 -6.18 -12.25 3.32
CA ASP A 21 -6.99 -11.38 2.45
C ASP A 21 -6.25 -10.09 2.12
N HIS A 22 -5.47 -9.56 3.06
CA HIS A 22 -4.61 -8.41 2.80
C HIS A 22 -3.57 -8.72 1.71
N VAL A 23 -2.96 -9.90 1.74
CA VAL A 23 -1.99 -10.33 0.73
C VAL A 23 -2.66 -10.48 -0.64
N LYS A 24 -3.89 -10.99 -0.69
CA LYS A 24 -4.66 -11.08 -1.96
C LYS A 24 -4.90 -9.69 -2.55
N PHE A 25 -5.25 -8.74 -1.71
CA PHE A 25 -5.42 -7.34 -2.11
C PHE A 25 -4.13 -6.78 -2.72
N LEU A 26 -2.99 -6.98 -2.05
CA LEU A 26 -1.69 -6.52 -2.56
C LEU A 26 -1.39 -7.14 -3.93
N ARG A 27 -1.57 -8.46 -4.07
CA ARG A 27 -1.29 -9.17 -5.32
C ARG A 27 -2.12 -8.65 -6.48
N LYS A 28 -3.41 -8.35 -6.24
CA LYS A 28 -4.29 -7.77 -7.26
C LYS A 28 -3.70 -6.49 -7.83
N TYR A 29 -3.26 -5.59 -6.97
CA TYR A 29 -2.77 -4.28 -7.41
C TYR A 29 -1.33 -4.30 -7.91
N TYR A 30 -0.54 -5.31 -7.56
CA TYR A 30 0.71 -5.58 -8.27
C TYR A 30 0.46 -5.99 -9.72
N LYS A 31 -0.52 -6.87 -9.96
CA LYS A 31 -0.89 -7.30 -11.32
C LYS A 31 -1.38 -6.14 -12.18
N LEU A 32 -2.05 -5.18 -11.57
CA LEU A 32 -2.57 -4.00 -12.27
C LEU A 32 -1.53 -2.91 -12.43
N ASN A 33 -0.29 -3.15 -12.01
CA ASN A 33 0.81 -2.19 -12.08
C ASN A 33 0.55 -0.91 -11.27
N VAL A 34 -0.25 -1.01 -10.23
CA VAL A 34 -0.51 0.10 -9.31
C VAL A 34 0.49 0.09 -8.16
N PHE A 35 0.73 -1.08 -7.55
CA PHE A 35 1.70 -1.18 -6.46
C PHE A 35 3.08 -1.51 -7.00
N VAL A 36 4.10 -0.80 -6.48
CA VAL A 36 5.50 -0.92 -6.88
C VAL A 36 6.28 -1.80 -5.91
N ALA A 37 6.08 -1.59 -4.63
CA ALA A 37 6.75 -2.32 -3.55
C ALA A 37 5.94 -2.15 -2.27
N SER A 38 6.05 -3.12 -1.37
CA SER A 38 5.42 -3.04 -0.07
C SER A 38 6.17 -3.92 0.92
N GLY A 39 5.99 -3.64 2.21
CA GLY A 39 6.60 -4.44 3.24
C GLY A 39 6.18 -3.97 4.62
N ARG A 40 6.49 -4.80 5.63
CA ARG A 40 6.22 -4.45 7.02
C ARG A 40 7.32 -3.56 7.58
N LYS A 41 6.96 -2.69 8.51
CA LYS A 41 7.93 -1.90 9.26
C LYS A 41 8.76 -2.78 10.20
N VAL A 42 9.96 -2.33 10.52
CA VAL A 42 10.84 -2.97 11.49
C VAL A 42 11.10 -1.98 12.61
N PRO A 43 10.59 -2.21 13.84
CA PRO A 43 9.77 -3.34 14.29
C PRO A 43 8.38 -3.36 13.65
N ARG A 44 7.67 -4.48 13.78
CA ARG A 44 6.39 -4.73 13.11
C ARG A 44 5.25 -3.90 13.75
N THR A 45 5.25 -2.61 13.49
CA THR A 45 4.23 -1.67 13.96
C THR A 45 3.29 -1.20 12.84
N GLY A 46 3.53 -1.63 11.62
CA GLY A 46 2.78 -1.22 10.47
C GLY A 46 3.42 -1.71 9.18
N GLY A 47 3.10 -1.04 8.09
CA GLY A 47 3.65 -1.35 6.78
C GLY A 47 3.74 -0.12 5.90
N ILE A 48 4.40 -0.30 4.76
CA ILE A 48 4.53 0.74 3.73
C ILE A 48 4.15 0.12 2.39
N ILE A 49 3.42 0.86 1.58
CA ILE A 49 3.12 0.51 0.19
C ILE A 49 3.51 1.69 -0.69
N LEU A 50 4.30 1.43 -1.74
CA LEU A 50 4.58 2.41 -2.78
C LEU A 50 3.63 2.15 -3.94
N ALA A 51 2.91 3.20 -4.39
CA ALA A 51 1.86 3.04 -5.39
C ALA A 51 1.92 4.13 -6.45
N LEU A 52 1.42 3.78 -7.64
CA LEU A 52 1.26 4.67 -8.79
C LEU A 52 -0.23 4.85 -9.05
N ALA A 53 -0.68 6.10 -9.12
CA ALA A 53 -2.05 6.44 -9.48
C ALA A 53 -2.09 7.88 -9.92
N ASP A 54 -3.19 8.29 -10.54
CA ASP A 54 -3.34 9.66 -11.03
C ASP A 54 -3.68 10.63 -9.91
N SER A 55 -4.35 10.17 -8.88
CA SER A 55 -4.81 11.03 -7.78
C SER A 55 -4.85 10.29 -6.45
N LYS A 56 -4.82 11.08 -5.37
CA LYS A 56 -5.00 10.56 -4.01
C LYS A 56 -6.37 9.88 -3.87
N GLU A 57 -7.39 10.41 -4.53
CA GLU A 57 -8.73 9.83 -4.50
C GLU A 57 -8.74 8.40 -5.05
N ASP A 58 -7.98 8.15 -6.14
CA ASP A 58 -7.84 6.82 -6.69
C ASP A 58 -7.25 5.86 -5.64
N ILE A 59 -6.22 6.30 -4.93
CA ILE A 59 -5.61 5.50 -3.85
C ILE A 59 -6.62 5.23 -2.75
N GLU A 60 -7.38 6.23 -2.32
CA GLU A 60 -8.39 6.06 -1.27
C GLU A 60 -9.45 5.03 -1.68
N ASN A 61 -9.88 5.04 -2.93
CA ASN A 61 -10.85 4.07 -3.44
C ASN A 61 -10.27 2.65 -3.48
N ILE A 62 -9.00 2.51 -3.86
CA ILE A 62 -8.30 1.23 -3.86
C ILE A 62 -8.21 0.67 -2.45
N LEU A 63 -7.84 1.51 -1.48
CA LEU A 63 -7.66 1.08 -0.09
C LEU A 63 -8.94 0.53 0.55
N LYS A 64 -10.11 0.91 0.04
CA LYS A 64 -11.38 0.35 0.54
C LYS A 64 -11.47 -1.16 0.37
N GLU A 65 -10.70 -1.73 -0.53
CA GLU A 65 -10.63 -3.18 -0.75
C GLU A 65 -9.68 -3.90 0.21
N ASP A 66 -8.85 -3.15 0.94
CA ASP A 66 -7.92 -3.74 1.90
C ASP A 66 -8.67 -4.04 3.21
N PRO A 67 -8.67 -5.29 3.70
CA PRO A 67 -9.32 -5.60 4.97
C PRO A 67 -8.72 -4.84 6.16
N PHE A 68 -7.45 -4.46 6.11
CA PHE A 68 -6.86 -3.63 7.15
C PHE A 68 -7.49 -2.25 7.21
N TYR A 69 -7.96 -1.74 6.07
CA TYR A 69 -8.67 -0.47 5.99
C TYR A 69 -10.15 -0.65 6.36
N SER A 70 -10.83 -1.60 5.74
CA SER A 70 -12.29 -1.78 5.91
C SER A 70 -12.67 -2.21 7.32
N HIS A 71 -11.81 -2.98 7.99
CA HIS A 71 -12.04 -3.43 9.37
C HIS A 71 -11.37 -2.52 10.41
N LYS A 72 -10.80 -1.39 9.99
CA LYS A 72 -10.19 -0.38 10.87
C LYS A 72 -9.09 -0.98 11.75
N LEU A 73 -8.21 -1.80 11.17
CA LEU A 73 -7.12 -2.45 11.89
C LEU A 73 -5.85 -1.60 11.90
N ALA A 74 -5.78 -0.59 11.05
CA ALA A 74 -4.63 0.30 10.92
C ALA A 74 -5.09 1.70 10.54
N GLU A 75 -4.30 2.70 10.91
CA GLU A 75 -4.44 4.06 10.41
C GLU A 75 -3.59 4.20 9.17
N PHE A 76 -4.14 4.85 8.14
CA PHE A 76 -3.51 5.03 6.86
C PHE A 76 -3.17 6.49 6.63
N THR A 77 -1.92 6.77 6.30
CA THR A 77 -1.47 8.10 5.89
C THR A 77 -0.97 8.01 4.45
N ILE A 78 -1.47 8.88 3.59
CA ILE A 78 -1.12 8.88 2.16
C ILE A 78 -0.31 10.13 1.87
N THR A 79 0.91 9.94 1.35
CA THR A 79 1.78 11.02 0.91
C THR A 79 1.99 10.91 -0.59
N GLN A 80 1.67 11.96 -1.33
CA GLN A 80 1.94 12.03 -2.76
C GLN A 80 3.25 12.77 -3.00
N PHE A 81 4.06 12.27 -3.93
CA PHE A 81 5.22 13.02 -4.41
C PHE A 81 5.36 12.85 -5.92
N LEU A 82 5.99 13.83 -6.56
CA LEU A 82 6.27 13.79 -7.99
C LEU A 82 7.64 13.13 -8.17
N THR A 83 7.65 11.99 -8.86
CA THR A 83 8.89 11.25 -9.09
C THR A 83 9.76 12.03 -10.09
N SER A 84 10.90 12.54 -9.63
CA SER A 84 11.84 13.27 -10.49
C SER A 84 13.02 12.42 -10.91
N GLN A 85 13.41 11.45 -10.09
CA GLN A 85 14.51 10.53 -10.37
C GLN A 85 14.13 9.12 -9.91
N TYR A 86 14.60 8.12 -10.63
CA TYR A 86 14.33 6.73 -10.32
C TYR A 86 15.39 5.84 -10.97
N HIS A 87 15.54 4.65 -10.42
CA HIS A 87 16.47 3.67 -11.00
C HIS A 87 16.00 3.25 -12.39
N PRO A 88 16.90 3.13 -13.38
CA PRO A 88 16.52 2.78 -14.77
C PRO A 88 15.67 1.51 -14.89
N GLU A 89 15.82 0.55 -13.99
CA GLU A 89 15.02 -0.67 -14.02
C GLU A 89 13.53 -0.41 -13.77
N LEU A 90 13.17 0.74 -13.18
CA LEU A 90 11.78 1.11 -12.93
C LEU A 90 11.13 1.84 -14.10
N LYS A 91 11.88 2.14 -15.15
CA LYS A 91 11.42 2.96 -16.27
C LYS A 91 10.10 2.47 -16.88
N GLU A 92 10.00 1.19 -17.17
CA GLU A 92 8.80 0.64 -17.81
C GLU A 92 7.58 0.74 -16.89
N LEU A 93 7.78 0.52 -15.59
CA LEU A 93 6.70 0.60 -14.62
C LEU A 93 6.21 2.04 -14.43
N LEU A 94 7.12 3.01 -14.38
CA LEU A 94 6.80 4.41 -14.13
C LEU A 94 6.34 5.17 -15.39
N LYS A 95 6.52 4.59 -16.54
CA LYS A 95 6.21 5.17 -17.83
C LYS A 95 4.71 5.32 -18.08
N GLY A 96 3.95 4.42 -17.48
CA GLY A 96 2.53 4.30 -17.66
C GLY A 96 1.77 5.55 -17.47
#